data_40c566359196b68ccceb87461d74ffc9
#
_entry.id   40c566359196b68ccceb87461d74ffc9
#
_cell.length_a   1.000
_cell.length_b   1.000
_cell.length_c   1.000
_cell.angle_alpha   90.00
_cell.angle_beta   90.00
_cell.angle_gamma   90.00
#
_symmetry.space_group_name_H-M   'P 1'
#
loop_
_entity.id
_entity.type
_entity.pdbx_description
1 polymer ?
#
loop_
_entity_poly.entity_id
_entity_poly.type
_entity_poly.pdbx_seq_one_letter_code
_entity_poly.pdbx_strand_id
1 'polypeptide(L)'
;EIDGFKPSHRKILYTMYKMGLLTGSRTKSANIVGSTMKLNPHGDAAIYDTMVRLSRGYEALLHPYVDSKGNFGKAYSRDMQWATSRYTEAKLDPLCNELFRDIDKDTVDFVDNYDGKLKEPTLLPVTFRRSWSTQIRASPSVWQALSAPSILKKSAKRQLL
;
A
#
# COMPACT_ATOMS: atom_id res chain seq x y z
N GLU A 1 -11.50 5.70 2.98
CA GLU A 1 -11.59 4.24 3.17
C GLU A 1 -11.12 3.86 4.58
N ILE A 2 -11.55 2.71 5.08
CA ILE A 2 -11.32 2.29 6.48
C ILE A 2 -9.83 2.02 6.73
N ASP A 3 -9.15 1.38 5.78
CA ASP A 3 -7.72 1.05 5.86
C ASP A 3 -6.79 2.22 5.48
N GLY A 4 -7.34 3.31 4.97
CA GLY A 4 -6.58 4.50 4.55
C GLY A 4 -5.77 4.33 3.26
N PHE A 5 -5.86 3.20 2.57
CA PHE A 5 -5.18 2.97 1.30
C PHE A 5 -6.04 3.33 0.10
N LYS A 6 -5.41 3.89 -0.93
CA LYS A 6 -6.03 3.98 -2.25
C LYS A 6 -6.03 2.59 -2.93
N PRO A 7 -6.97 2.31 -3.85
CA PRO A 7 -7.00 1.02 -4.54
C PRO A 7 -5.67 0.62 -5.19
N SER A 8 -4.96 1.56 -5.82
CA SER A 8 -3.65 1.30 -6.42
C SER A 8 -2.59 0.85 -5.39
N HIS A 9 -2.57 1.48 -4.20
CA HIS A 9 -1.65 1.08 -3.13
C HIS A 9 -1.96 -0.33 -2.65
N ARG A 10 -3.24 -0.63 -2.42
CA ARG A 10 -3.70 -1.95 -1.95
C ARG A 10 -3.34 -3.05 -2.93
N LYS A 11 -3.56 -2.84 -4.24
CA LYS A 11 -3.23 -3.79 -5.29
C LYS A 11 -1.73 -4.11 -5.35
N ILE A 12 -0.86 -3.12 -5.23
CA ILE A 12 0.59 -3.32 -5.20
C ILE A 12 1.01 -4.12 -3.97
N LEU A 13 0.58 -3.71 -2.78
CA LEU A 13 0.94 -4.38 -1.53
C LEU A 13 0.41 -5.82 -1.50
N TYR A 14 -0.83 -6.04 -1.95
CA TYR A 14 -1.41 -7.37 -2.04
C TYR A 14 -0.67 -8.27 -3.05
N THR A 15 -0.29 -7.73 -4.21
CA THR A 15 0.53 -8.48 -5.18
C THR A 15 1.86 -8.89 -4.57
N MET A 16 2.55 -7.98 -3.89
CA MET A 16 3.81 -8.29 -3.22
C MET A 16 3.65 -9.34 -2.12
N TYR A 17 2.54 -9.30 -1.38
CA TYR A 17 2.18 -10.32 -0.39
C TYR A 17 1.99 -11.70 -1.06
N LYS A 18 1.21 -11.78 -2.15
CA LYS A 18 1.00 -13.03 -2.90
C LYS A 18 2.27 -13.57 -3.55
N MET A 19 3.24 -12.73 -3.86
CA MET A 19 4.58 -13.13 -4.32
C MET A 19 5.49 -13.64 -3.19
N GLY A 20 5.03 -13.65 -1.93
CA GLY A 20 5.82 -14.08 -0.78
C GLY A 20 6.94 -13.10 -0.37
N LEU A 21 6.85 -11.84 -0.77
CA LEU A 21 7.88 -10.83 -0.53
C LEU A 21 7.86 -10.25 0.90
N LEU A 22 7.02 -10.77 1.78
CA LEU A 22 7.01 -10.38 3.19
C LEU A 22 8.20 -10.98 3.95
N THR A 23 8.47 -12.26 3.71
CA THR A 23 9.55 -13.01 4.38
C THR A 23 10.68 -13.41 3.42
N GLY A 24 10.43 -13.29 2.12
CA GLY A 24 11.36 -13.69 1.07
C GLY A 24 12.48 -12.67 0.79
N SER A 25 13.32 -12.99 -0.18
CA SER A 25 14.33 -12.09 -0.72
C SER A 25 13.70 -11.00 -1.59
N ARG A 26 14.42 -9.90 -1.78
CA ARG A 26 14.01 -8.85 -2.73
C ARG A 26 13.96 -9.40 -4.14
N THR A 27 13.01 -8.93 -4.92
CA THR A 27 12.90 -9.21 -6.36
C THR A 27 12.99 -7.93 -7.18
N LYS A 28 13.23 -8.06 -8.48
CA LYS A 28 13.24 -6.90 -9.37
C LYS A 28 11.90 -6.18 -9.37
N SER A 29 11.94 -4.86 -9.27
CA SER A 29 10.72 -4.04 -9.27
C SER A 29 9.87 -4.26 -10.52
N ALA A 30 10.50 -4.52 -11.67
CA ALA A 30 9.79 -4.86 -12.90
C ALA A 30 8.90 -6.10 -12.78
N ASN A 31 9.32 -7.13 -12.01
CA ASN A 31 8.51 -8.33 -11.77
C ASN A 31 7.28 -8.00 -10.92
N ILE A 32 7.44 -7.13 -9.91
CA ILE A 32 6.33 -6.69 -9.06
C ILE A 32 5.33 -5.90 -9.89
N VAL A 33 5.82 -4.96 -10.71
CA VAL A 33 4.98 -4.14 -11.60
C VAL A 33 4.22 -5.02 -12.58
N GLY A 34 4.89 -5.95 -13.27
CA GLY A 34 4.25 -6.87 -14.21
C GLY A 34 3.19 -7.76 -13.56
N SER A 35 3.45 -8.25 -12.34
CA SER A 35 2.46 -9.04 -11.59
C SER A 35 1.27 -8.18 -11.14
N THR A 36 1.50 -6.92 -10.76
CA THR A 36 0.45 -5.99 -10.35
C THR A 36 -0.48 -5.61 -11.50
N MET A 37 0.01 -5.59 -12.74
CA MET A 37 -0.82 -5.30 -13.92
C MET A 37 -1.98 -6.29 -14.10
N LYS A 38 -1.88 -7.50 -13.56
CA LYS A 38 -2.98 -8.47 -13.53
C LYS A 38 -4.18 -8.03 -12.68
N LEU A 39 -3.95 -7.18 -11.69
CA LEU A 39 -4.99 -6.60 -10.83
C LEU A 39 -5.30 -5.14 -11.20
N ASN A 40 -4.36 -4.46 -11.83
CA ASN A 40 -4.46 -3.04 -12.16
C ASN A 40 -4.17 -2.82 -13.63
N PRO A 41 -5.18 -2.55 -14.49
CA PRO A 41 -4.99 -2.39 -15.94
C PRO A 41 -4.33 -1.08 -16.35
N HIS A 42 -3.87 -0.26 -15.40
CA HIS A 42 -3.14 0.97 -15.68
C HIS A 42 -1.70 0.68 -16.11
N GLY A 43 -1.07 1.67 -16.75
CA GLY A 43 0.29 1.54 -17.27
C GLY A 43 1.34 1.24 -16.20
N ASP A 44 2.38 0.53 -16.59
CA ASP A 44 3.50 0.11 -15.75
C ASP A 44 4.19 1.27 -15.03
N ALA A 45 4.36 2.42 -15.71
CA ALA A 45 4.94 3.62 -15.12
C ALA A 45 4.15 4.11 -13.90
N ALA A 46 2.80 4.18 -13.99
CA ALA A 46 1.96 4.63 -12.88
C ALA A 46 2.02 3.66 -11.67
N ILE A 47 2.11 2.36 -11.94
CA ILE A 47 2.28 1.33 -10.90
C ILE A 47 3.64 1.50 -10.23
N TYR A 48 4.70 1.68 -11.01
CA TYR A 48 6.05 1.86 -10.48
C TYR A 48 6.19 3.15 -9.67
N ASP A 49 5.65 4.26 -10.14
CA ASP A 49 5.64 5.53 -9.41
C ASP A 49 4.91 5.41 -8.06
N THR A 50 3.82 4.66 -8.03
CA THR A 50 3.09 4.38 -6.79
C THR A 50 3.94 3.55 -5.84
N MET A 51 4.65 2.53 -6.33
CA MET A 51 5.57 1.72 -5.54
C MET A 51 6.73 2.55 -4.98
N VAL A 52 7.29 3.45 -5.78
CA VAL A 52 8.34 4.39 -5.33
C VAL A 52 7.83 5.26 -4.16
N ARG A 53 6.60 5.77 -4.25
CA ARG A 53 5.99 6.54 -3.14
C ARG A 53 5.80 5.71 -1.87
N LEU A 54 5.48 4.43 -2.00
CA LEU A 54 5.35 3.51 -0.86
C LEU A 54 6.70 3.12 -0.24
N SER A 55 7.81 3.32 -0.94
CA SER A 55 9.16 3.08 -0.45
C SER A 55 9.79 4.28 0.26
N ARG A 56 9.20 5.46 0.15
CA ARG A 56 9.74 6.69 0.69
C ARG A 56 9.16 6.99 2.07
N GLY A 57 9.94 6.78 3.11
CA GLY A 57 9.67 7.31 4.45
C GLY A 57 9.99 8.80 4.55
N TYR A 58 9.43 9.45 5.56
CA TYR A 58 9.66 10.88 5.89
C TYR A 58 9.14 11.90 4.87
N GLU A 59 8.40 11.48 3.85
CA GLU A 59 7.65 12.37 2.94
C GLU A 59 6.15 12.26 3.18
N ALA A 60 5.52 11.34 2.42
CA ALA A 60 4.11 11.04 2.54
C ALA A 60 3.84 9.97 3.62
N LEU A 61 4.86 9.22 4.01
CA LEU A 61 4.79 8.13 4.98
C LEU A 61 5.78 8.41 6.11
N LEU A 62 5.36 8.20 7.35
CA LEU A 62 6.27 8.18 8.50
C LEU A 62 7.17 6.94 8.48
N HIS A 63 6.63 5.82 7.99
CA HIS A 63 7.35 4.57 7.80
C HIS A 63 7.06 4.02 6.40
N PRO A 64 8.06 3.58 5.63
CA PRO A 64 7.83 2.98 4.32
C PRO A 64 7.19 1.61 4.44
N TYR A 65 6.31 1.27 3.48
CA TYR A 65 5.73 -0.07 3.37
C TYR A 65 6.54 -0.99 2.45
N VAL A 66 7.39 -0.40 1.62
CA VAL A 66 8.24 -1.12 0.67
C VAL A 66 9.70 -0.92 1.05
N ASP A 67 10.37 -2.03 1.39
CA ASP A 67 11.81 -2.06 1.58
C ASP A 67 12.50 -2.17 0.22
N SER A 68 13.18 -1.11 -0.17
CA SER A 68 13.73 -0.90 -1.50
C SER A 68 15.26 -0.99 -1.51
N LYS A 69 15.80 -1.49 -2.62
CA LYS A 69 17.23 -1.50 -2.91
C LYS A 69 17.51 -0.93 -4.30
N GLY A 70 18.45 -0.02 -4.37
CA GLY A 70 18.79 0.72 -5.59
C GLY A 70 18.33 2.18 -5.51
N ASN A 71 18.34 2.87 -6.65
CA ASN A 71 17.97 4.29 -6.69
C ASN A 71 16.45 4.45 -6.84
N PHE A 72 15.78 4.73 -5.72
CA PHE A 72 14.37 5.10 -5.66
C PHE A 72 14.15 6.63 -5.58
N GLY A 73 15.16 7.41 -5.94
CA GLY A 73 15.13 8.86 -5.84
C GLY A 73 15.25 9.35 -4.39
N LYS A 74 15.26 10.66 -4.22
CA LYS A 74 15.28 11.31 -2.90
C LYS A 74 14.18 12.36 -2.82
N ALA A 75 13.52 12.43 -1.67
CA ALA A 75 12.44 13.32 -1.38
C ALA A 75 12.78 14.80 -1.58
N TYR A 76 13.99 15.16 -1.18
CA TYR A 76 14.45 16.54 -1.10
C TYR A 76 15.25 17.01 -2.34
N SER A 77 15.35 16.19 -3.37
CA SER A 77 16.06 16.55 -4.61
C SER A 77 15.17 16.35 -5.83
N ARG A 78 14.84 17.44 -6.51
CA ARG A 78 14.09 17.41 -7.78
C ARG A 78 14.89 16.78 -8.92
N ASP A 79 16.20 16.81 -8.82
CA ASP A 79 17.12 16.35 -9.87
C ASP A 79 17.45 14.84 -9.75
N MET A 80 17.15 14.23 -8.60
CA MET A 80 17.37 12.80 -8.37
C MET A 80 16.09 12.00 -8.60
N GLN A 81 15.78 11.77 -9.87
CA GLN A 81 14.74 10.84 -10.25
C GLN A 81 15.17 9.40 -9.92
N TRP A 82 14.19 8.53 -9.75
CA TRP A 82 14.41 7.11 -9.52
C TRP A 82 14.86 6.38 -10.79
N ALA A 83 15.65 5.31 -10.63
CA ALA A 83 16.05 4.45 -11.73
C ALA A 83 14.84 3.65 -12.25
N THR A 84 14.93 3.16 -13.49
CA THR A 84 13.91 2.32 -14.08
C THR A 84 13.71 1.03 -13.27
N SER A 85 12.49 0.47 -13.30
CA SER A 85 12.08 -0.69 -12.49
C SER A 85 12.93 -1.95 -12.67
N ARG A 86 13.63 -2.07 -13.82
CA ARG A 86 14.51 -3.21 -14.10
C ARG A 86 15.83 -3.18 -13.30
N TYR A 87 16.25 -2.02 -12.80
CA TYR A 87 17.51 -1.86 -12.07
C TYR A 87 17.33 -1.83 -10.56
N THR A 88 16.12 -1.72 -10.10
CA THR A 88 15.77 -1.65 -8.67
C THR A 88 15.19 -2.96 -8.17
N GLU A 89 15.31 -3.19 -6.87
CA GLU A 89 14.77 -4.37 -6.18
C GLU A 89 13.92 -3.92 -4.99
N ALA A 90 12.88 -4.68 -4.70
CA ALA A 90 12.00 -4.38 -3.60
C ALA A 90 11.43 -5.63 -2.93
N LYS A 91 11.02 -5.49 -1.69
CA LYS A 91 10.21 -6.43 -0.92
C LYS A 91 9.29 -5.66 0.01
N LEU A 92 8.38 -6.34 0.69
CA LEU A 92 7.56 -5.73 1.73
C LEU A 92 8.42 -5.44 2.97
N ASP A 93 8.16 -4.31 3.61
CA ASP A 93 8.71 -4.01 4.92
C ASP A 93 8.08 -4.92 5.98
N PRO A 94 8.79 -5.30 7.06
CA PRO A 94 8.23 -6.12 8.15
C PRO A 94 6.95 -5.55 8.77
N LEU A 95 6.76 -4.23 8.77
CA LEU A 95 5.52 -3.58 9.21
C LEU A 95 4.29 -4.09 8.46
N CYS A 96 4.45 -4.49 7.19
CA CYS A 96 3.38 -5.05 6.38
C CYS A 96 2.83 -6.37 6.92
N ASN A 97 3.53 -7.05 7.84
CA ASN A 97 2.96 -8.20 8.53
C ASN A 97 1.66 -7.83 9.27
N GLU A 98 1.60 -6.63 9.85
CA GLU A 98 0.40 -6.13 10.53
C GLU A 98 -0.72 -5.73 9.56
N LEU A 99 -0.39 -5.51 8.28
CA LEU A 99 -1.40 -5.24 7.24
C LEU A 99 -2.09 -6.52 6.76
N PHE A 100 -1.38 -7.65 6.77
CA PHE A 100 -1.84 -8.91 6.17
C PHE A 100 -2.10 -10.01 7.19
N ARG A 101 -1.86 -9.76 8.47
CA ARG A 101 -1.87 -10.76 9.55
C ARG A 101 -3.09 -11.68 9.54
N ASP A 102 -4.26 -11.14 9.27
CA ASP A 102 -5.52 -11.86 9.35
C ASP A 102 -6.25 -11.95 8.00
N ILE A 103 -5.57 -11.65 6.88
CA ILE A 103 -6.21 -11.59 5.56
C ILE A 103 -6.82 -12.93 5.10
N ASP A 104 -6.25 -14.03 5.56
CA ASP A 104 -6.69 -15.39 5.21
C ASP A 104 -7.76 -15.94 6.19
N LYS A 105 -8.22 -15.11 7.15
CA LYS A 105 -9.19 -15.50 8.19
C LYS A 105 -10.60 -14.95 7.95
N ASP A 106 -10.96 -14.71 6.70
CA ASP A 106 -12.29 -14.16 6.32
C ASP A 106 -12.63 -12.81 6.99
N THR A 107 -11.59 -11.99 7.18
CA THR A 107 -11.71 -10.66 7.82
C THR A 107 -12.10 -9.55 6.85
N VAL A 108 -11.94 -9.79 5.55
CA VAL A 108 -12.20 -8.83 4.48
C VAL A 108 -12.88 -9.49 3.29
N ASP A 109 -13.72 -8.74 2.60
CA ASP A 109 -14.38 -9.20 1.39
C ASP A 109 -13.41 -9.17 0.20
N PHE A 110 -13.51 -10.18 -0.65
CA PHE A 110 -12.79 -10.27 -1.91
C PHE A 110 -13.75 -10.06 -3.07
N VAL A 111 -13.32 -9.28 -4.04
CA VAL A 111 -14.05 -9.02 -5.29
C VAL A 111 -13.22 -9.48 -6.47
N ASP A 112 -13.91 -9.77 -7.58
CA ASP A 112 -13.21 -10.09 -8.80
C ASP A 112 -12.47 -8.86 -9.35
N ASN A 113 -11.30 -9.11 -9.93
CA ASN A 113 -10.54 -8.07 -10.62
C ASN A 113 -11.24 -7.64 -11.92
N TYR A 114 -10.65 -6.70 -12.65
CA TYR A 114 -11.25 -6.14 -13.88
C TYR A 114 -11.53 -7.17 -14.99
N ASP A 115 -10.83 -8.32 -15.02
CA ASP A 115 -11.02 -9.37 -16.02
C ASP A 115 -11.73 -10.64 -15.45
N GLY A 116 -12.12 -10.62 -14.19
CA GLY A 116 -12.84 -11.70 -13.51
C GLY A 116 -12.01 -12.97 -13.25
N LYS A 117 -10.70 -12.94 -13.50
CA LYS A 117 -9.83 -14.12 -13.37
C LYS A 117 -9.17 -14.24 -12.01
N LEU A 118 -8.98 -13.12 -11.32
CA LEU A 118 -8.32 -13.05 -10.01
C LEU A 118 -9.23 -12.34 -9.02
N LYS A 119 -9.02 -12.62 -7.75
CA LYS A 119 -9.69 -11.92 -6.65
C LYS A 119 -8.75 -10.96 -5.97
N GLU A 120 -9.29 -9.80 -5.61
CA GLU A 120 -8.57 -8.78 -4.87
C GLU A 120 -9.36 -8.37 -3.61
N PRO A 121 -8.66 -8.04 -2.50
CA PRO A 121 -9.34 -7.61 -1.28
C PRO A 121 -9.90 -6.20 -1.44
N THR A 122 -11.10 -5.98 -0.95
CA THR A 122 -11.73 -4.65 -0.92
C THR A 122 -11.03 -3.71 0.06
N LEU A 123 -10.53 -4.28 1.16
CA LEU A 123 -9.81 -3.59 2.23
C LEU A 123 -8.66 -4.49 2.72
N LEU A 124 -7.69 -3.90 3.44
CA LEU A 124 -6.70 -4.67 4.18
C LEU A 124 -7.09 -4.76 5.66
N PRO A 125 -6.87 -5.93 6.32
CA PRO A 125 -7.19 -6.13 7.73
C PRO A 125 -6.15 -5.47 8.65
N VAL A 126 -5.99 -4.16 8.52
CA VAL A 126 -4.98 -3.40 9.24
C VAL A 126 -5.28 -3.34 10.74
N THR A 127 -4.28 -3.60 11.57
CA THR A 127 -4.37 -3.48 13.02
C THR A 127 -4.19 -2.04 13.52
N PHE A 128 -3.68 -1.15 12.67
CA PHE A 128 -3.48 0.27 12.97
C PHE A 128 -3.98 1.15 11.83
N ARG A 129 -4.38 2.39 12.15
CA ARG A 129 -4.77 3.36 11.13
C ARG A 129 -3.54 3.91 10.40
N ARG A 130 -3.56 3.86 9.08
CA ARG A 130 -2.53 4.48 8.23
C ARG A 130 -2.35 5.98 8.51
N SER A 131 -3.40 6.66 8.96
CA SER A 131 -3.32 8.08 9.37
C SER A 131 -2.26 8.35 10.44
N TRP A 132 -1.89 7.33 11.23
CA TRP A 132 -0.82 7.44 12.23
C TRP A 132 0.58 7.27 11.61
N SER A 133 0.67 6.62 10.46
CA SER A 133 1.93 6.40 9.73
C SER A 133 2.15 7.36 8.57
N THR A 134 1.22 8.30 8.35
CA THR A 134 1.26 9.25 7.23
C THR A 134 1.22 10.67 7.77
N GLN A 135 2.13 11.53 7.35
CA GLN A 135 1.97 12.97 7.54
C GLN A 135 0.84 13.45 6.61
N ILE A 136 -0.37 13.54 7.16
CA ILE A 136 -1.50 14.10 6.42
C ILE A 136 -1.33 15.62 6.41
N ARG A 137 -0.91 16.17 5.29
CA ARG A 137 -1.26 17.56 4.93
C ARG A 137 -2.74 17.58 4.54
N ALA A 138 -3.60 17.37 5.53
CA ALA A 138 -5.03 17.51 5.32
C ALA A 138 -5.39 18.99 5.42
N SER A 139 -6.23 19.46 4.51
CA SER A 139 -6.87 20.77 4.67
C SER A 139 -7.68 20.79 5.98
N PRO A 140 -7.86 21.95 6.62
CA PRO A 140 -8.62 22.05 7.88
C PRO A 140 -10.01 21.41 7.83
N SER A 141 -10.67 21.42 6.67
CA SER A 141 -11.96 20.76 6.44
C SER A 141 -11.94 19.23 6.60
N VAL A 142 -10.83 18.58 6.26
CA VAL A 142 -10.65 17.13 6.43
C VAL A 142 -10.45 16.78 7.90
N TRP A 143 -9.79 17.65 8.68
CA TRP A 143 -9.64 17.47 10.12
C TRP A 143 -10.99 17.56 10.86
N GLN A 144 -11.88 18.46 10.46
CA GLN A 144 -13.22 18.55 11.02
C GLN A 144 -14.07 17.32 10.75
N ALA A 145 -13.96 16.72 9.54
CA ALA A 145 -14.65 15.48 9.20
C ALA A 145 -14.12 14.26 9.99
N LEU A 146 -12.82 14.22 10.29
CA LEU A 146 -12.19 13.12 11.04
C LEU A 146 -12.42 13.20 12.55
N SER A 147 -12.69 14.38 13.09
CA SER A 147 -12.98 14.60 14.52
C SER A 147 -14.44 14.44 14.89
N ALA A 148 -15.33 14.19 13.93
CA ALA A 148 -16.74 13.98 14.21
C ALA A 148 -16.99 12.69 15.05
N PRO A 149 -17.64 12.78 16.20
CA PRO A 149 -17.82 11.65 17.13
C PRO A 149 -18.59 10.45 16.55
N SER A 150 -19.34 10.66 15.47
CA SER A 150 -20.11 9.63 14.78
C SER A 150 -19.24 8.60 14.03
N ILE A 151 -18.03 8.98 13.61
CA ILE A 151 -17.13 8.08 12.87
C ILE A 151 -16.41 7.14 13.83
N LEU A 152 -16.04 7.62 15.00
CA LEU A 152 -15.40 6.81 16.05
C LEU A 152 -16.34 5.71 16.60
N LYS A 153 -17.64 5.99 16.72
CA LYS A 153 -18.64 4.99 17.18
C LYS A 153 -18.88 3.87 16.15
N LYS A 154 -18.81 4.14 14.85
CA LYS A 154 -18.97 3.11 13.81
C LYS A 154 -17.78 2.18 13.69
N SER A 155 -16.56 2.69 13.87
CA SER A 155 -15.33 1.88 13.82
C SER A 155 -15.22 0.95 15.03
N ALA A 156 -15.57 1.43 16.24
CA ALA A 156 -15.51 0.62 17.45
C ALA A 156 -16.58 -0.52 17.48
N LYS A 157 -17.75 -0.31 16.86
CA LYS A 157 -18.78 -1.35 16.77
C LYS A 157 -18.45 -2.51 15.80
N ARG A 158 -17.57 -2.30 14.82
CA ARG A 158 -17.12 -3.37 13.91
C ARG A 158 -15.93 -4.18 14.43
N GLN A 159 -15.27 -3.72 15.47
CA GLN A 159 -14.18 -4.46 16.12
C GLN A 159 -14.65 -5.36 17.27
N LEU A 160 -15.96 -5.31 17.63
CA LEU A 160 -16.56 -6.07 18.74
C LEU A 160 -17.58 -7.13 18.27
N LEU A 161 -17.66 -7.39 16.99
CA LEU A 161 -18.39 -8.50 16.38
C LEU A 161 -17.40 -9.35 15.58
#